data_99067066495dca7a0b936b7766a6152d
#
_entry.id   99067066495dca7a0b936b7766a6152d
#
_cell.length_a   1.000
_cell.length_b   1.000
_cell.length_c   1.000
_cell.angle_alpha   90.00
_cell.angle_beta   90.00
_cell.angle_gamma   90.00
#
_symmetry.space_group_name_H-M   'P 1'
#
loop_
_entity.id
_entity.type
_entity.pdbx_description
1 polymer ?
#
loop_
_entity_poly.entity_id
_entity_poly.type
_entity_poly.pdbx_seq_one_letter_code
_entity_poly.pdbx_strand_id
1 'polypeptide(L)'
;MAQPGLPIEALPAWALLNGITFPHVKVANIEGKGFGVVSDGDLKPDVPLMAVPNSLVLNVQAVDEYAKEDKNFKQLLDAVGHHSARRDILLFLLVQLVLASKAHQAPVGVSNPWTEYIKFLPKTVLVPTLWTEDERLLLRGTSLESAVNAKMTALTAEFDAVREAASSLPSWNDVLWPYEDGNSSASLRSWILLDALYRSRVLELPKSGESMVPCIDMINHSTSASAYYDENTKDEVILLPRPDSKISSGEEVTISYGDAKPAAEMLFSYGFIDPESTVESLVLPLEPFEDDPLAKAKLFAFKDMPKVHVAHDKGSSAVSWNSPFAYLMCVNEEDGLDFRVLQDSEGGRQLRVFWREEDVTDRIGDFESLIQSHEVPTLIKLRVVTVVQERLQQQLERAQSFADLSALPIGDVDLLRDECRQAASLLRSIETGLLEVVIEDLEKERRMLLADENVVAYLGSMETAESDLVGEEASNEPEDFS
;
A
#
# COMPACT_ATOMS: atom_id res chain seq x y z
N MET A 1 -1.67 24.72 -15.67
CA MET A 1 -2.61 25.69 -15.06
C MET A 1 -2.58 25.56 -13.56
N ALA A 2 -2.84 26.68 -12.84
CA ALA A 2 -3.11 26.59 -11.41
C ALA A 2 -4.47 25.86 -11.22
N GLN A 3 -4.51 24.86 -10.39
CA GLN A 3 -5.75 24.16 -10.03
C GLN A 3 -6.77 25.19 -9.51
N PRO A 4 -8.03 25.17 -10.00
CA PRO A 4 -9.07 26.04 -9.47
C PRO A 4 -9.24 25.79 -7.96
N GLY A 5 -9.43 26.85 -7.19
CA GLY A 5 -9.60 26.74 -5.75
C GLY A 5 -10.68 27.70 -5.27
N LEU A 6 -11.48 27.26 -4.32
CA LEU A 6 -12.40 28.08 -3.55
C LEU A 6 -11.85 28.26 -2.12
N PRO A 7 -12.07 29.42 -1.50
CA PRO A 7 -11.77 29.61 -0.10
C PRO A 7 -12.63 28.68 0.74
N ILE A 8 -12.04 28.11 1.81
CA ILE A 8 -12.75 27.15 2.66
C ILE A 8 -13.98 27.74 3.33
N GLU A 9 -14.02 29.06 3.49
CA GLU A 9 -15.14 29.82 4.04
C GLU A 9 -16.40 29.72 3.15
N ALA A 10 -16.26 29.33 1.88
CA ALA A 10 -17.40 29.09 0.99
C ALA A 10 -17.98 27.66 1.15
N LEU A 11 -17.28 26.75 1.80
CA LEU A 11 -17.71 25.37 1.98
C LEU A 11 -19.06 25.23 2.71
N PRO A 12 -19.36 25.97 3.81
CA PRO A 12 -20.64 25.86 4.48
C PRO A 12 -21.84 26.20 3.58
N ALA A 13 -21.69 27.20 2.70
CA ALA A 13 -22.74 27.57 1.76
C ALA A 13 -22.96 26.51 0.68
N TRP A 14 -21.86 25.95 0.14
CA TRP A 14 -21.90 24.81 -0.79
C TRP A 14 -22.56 23.59 -0.16
N ALA A 15 -22.16 23.23 1.06
CA ALA A 15 -22.69 22.09 1.80
C ALA A 15 -24.21 22.24 2.04
N LEU A 16 -24.65 23.39 2.50
CA LEU A 16 -26.08 23.65 2.72
C LEU A 16 -26.90 23.53 1.42
N LEU A 17 -26.40 24.05 0.30
CA LEU A 17 -27.05 23.94 -1.01
C LEU A 17 -27.17 22.48 -1.47
N ASN A 18 -26.28 21.61 -1.05
CA ASN A 18 -26.25 20.20 -1.40
C ASN A 18 -26.85 19.29 -0.30
N GLY A 19 -27.51 19.85 0.71
CA GLY A 19 -28.20 19.08 1.75
C GLY A 19 -27.30 18.47 2.82
N ILE A 20 -26.00 18.82 2.86
CA ILE A 20 -25.10 18.38 3.95
C ILE A 20 -25.43 19.20 5.21
N THR A 21 -25.52 18.52 6.33
CA THR A 21 -25.75 19.15 7.63
C THR A 21 -24.60 18.84 8.59
N PHE A 22 -24.11 19.87 9.32
CA PHE A 22 -23.09 19.72 10.36
C PHE A 22 -23.35 20.74 11.49
N PRO A 23 -24.41 20.50 12.30
CA PRO A 23 -24.92 21.50 13.23
C PRO A 23 -24.03 21.81 14.42
N HIS A 24 -23.07 20.93 14.71
CA HIS A 24 -22.24 21.00 15.93
C HIS A 24 -20.75 21.00 15.65
N VAL A 25 -20.37 21.02 14.38
CA VAL A 25 -18.96 21.02 13.96
C VAL A 25 -18.75 22.01 12.82
N LYS A 26 -17.51 22.41 12.61
CA LYS A 26 -17.09 23.26 11.49
C LYS A 26 -15.75 22.81 10.95
N VAL A 27 -15.51 23.02 9.66
CA VAL A 27 -14.20 22.85 9.06
C VAL A 27 -13.32 24.04 9.41
N ALA A 28 -12.10 23.78 9.87
CA ALA A 28 -11.11 24.77 10.26
C ALA A 28 -9.71 24.37 9.80
N ASN A 29 -8.79 25.32 9.75
CA ASN A 29 -7.37 25.01 9.52
C ASN A 29 -6.75 24.57 10.85
N ILE A 30 -6.16 23.38 10.84
CA ILE A 30 -5.46 22.78 11.97
C ILE A 30 -3.95 22.94 11.75
N GLU A 31 -3.26 23.53 12.70
CA GLU A 31 -1.83 23.79 12.60
C GLU A 31 -1.06 22.47 12.35
N GLY A 32 -0.23 22.44 11.32
CA GLY A 32 0.55 21.27 10.92
C GLY A 32 -0.22 20.14 10.22
N LYS A 33 -1.57 20.19 10.14
CA LYS A 33 -2.39 19.13 9.55
C LYS A 33 -3.23 19.59 8.33
N GLY A 34 -3.33 20.91 8.09
CA GLY A 34 -4.21 21.46 7.07
C GLY A 34 -5.65 21.57 7.53
N PHE A 35 -6.63 21.30 6.65
CA PHE A 35 -8.03 21.34 7.05
C PHE A 35 -8.40 20.13 7.90
N GLY A 36 -9.20 20.39 8.93
CA GLY A 36 -9.79 19.39 9.81
C GLY A 36 -11.18 19.83 10.27
N VAL A 37 -11.82 19.03 11.08
CA VAL A 37 -13.14 19.31 11.67
C VAL A 37 -12.98 19.58 13.15
N VAL A 38 -13.54 20.67 13.63
CA VAL A 38 -13.54 21.05 15.04
C VAL A 38 -14.97 21.17 15.59
N SER A 39 -15.13 20.86 16.86
CA SER A 39 -16.39 21.02 17.56
C SER A 39 -16.76 22.50 17.72
N ASP A 40 -18.02 22.84 17.53
CA ASP A 40 -18.59 24.19 17.77
C ASP A 40 -19.35 24.28 19.12
N GLY A 41 -19.22 23.28 19.98
CA GLY A 41 -19.81 23.16 21.31
C GLY A 41 -19.50 21.83 21.95
N ASP A 42 -19.94 21.62 23.19
CA ASP A 42 -19.83 20.31 23.82
C ASP A 42 -20.72 19.29 23.12
N LEU A 43 -20.11 18.23 22.61
CA LEU A 43 -20.82 17.23 21.79
C LEU A 43 -21.51 16.21 22.71
N LYS A 44 -22.73 15.84 22.33
CA LYS A 44 -23.51 14.81 23.02
C LYS A 44 -23.33 13.45 22.31
N PRO A 45 -23.26 12.37 23.08
CA PRO A 45 -23.36 11.02 22.50
C PRO A 45 -24.63 10.86 21.66
N ASP A 46 -24.56 10.00 20.63
CA ASP A 46 -25.70 9.61 19.77
C ASP A 46 -26.34 10.72 18.90
N VAL A 47 -25.75 11.92 18.86
CA VAL A 47 -26.20 12.99 17.96
C VAL A 47 -25.25 13.05 16.76
N PRO A 48 -25.76 12.90 15.52
CA PRO A 48 -24.91 13.02 14.35
C PRO A 48 -24.23 14.39 14.29
N LEU A 49 -22.91 14.39 14.12
CA LEU A 49 -22.09 15.59 13.96
C LEU A 49 -22.18 16.13 12.53
N MET A 50 -22.32 15.22 11.57
CA MET A 50 -22.45 15.50 10.15
C MET A 50 -23.37 14.47 9.51
N ALA A 51 -24.18 14.89 8.52
CA ALA A 51 -24.91 13.99 7.64
C ALA A 51 -24.75 14.44 6.19
N VAL A 52 -24.37 13.51 5.33
CA VAL A 52 -24.12 13.71 3.90
C VAL A 52 -25.08 12.82 3.12
N PRO A 53 -25.94 13.38 2.24
CA PRO A 53 -26.80 12.59 1.38
C PRO A 53 -26.00 11.63 0.48
N ASN A 54 -26.49 10.41 0.31
CA ASN A 54 -25.81 9.39 -0.50
C ASN A 54 -25.66 9.80 -1.97
N SER A 55 -26.52 10.67 -2.47
CA SER A 55 -26.40 11.26 -3.82
C SER A 55 -25.14 12.09 -4.04
N LEU A 56 -24.42 12.46 -2.98
CA LEU A 56 -23.11 13.15 -3.05
C LEU A 56 -21.93 12.21 -2.90
N VAL A 57 -22.16 10.97 -2.46
CA VAL A 57 -21.11 9.97 -2.28
C VAL A 57 -20.55 9.55 -3.64
N LEU A 58 -19.25 9.72 -3.82
CA LEU A 58 -18.57 9.32 -5.05
C LEU A 58 -17.98 7.93 -4.90
N ASN A 59 -18.62 6.97 -5.53
CA ASN A 59 -18.17 5.59 -5.70
C ASN A 59 -18.36 5.16 -7.16
N VAL A 60 -18.09 3.91 -7.49
CA VAL A 60 -18.23 3.41 -8.88
C VAL A 60 -19.67 3.53 -9.39
N GLN A 61 -20.66 3.30 -8.52
CA GLN A 61 -22.07 3.43 -8.90
C GLN A 61 -22.45 4.88 -9.27
N ALA A 62 -21.94 5.86 -8.53
CA ALA A 62 -22.15 7.28 -8.84
C ALA A 62 -21.52 7.68 -10.19
N VAL A 63 -20.35 7.08 -10.53
CA VAL A 63 -19.72 7.26 -11.85
C VAL A 63 -20.58 6.67 -12.97
N ASP A 64 -21.16 5.49 -12.77
CA ASP A 64 -22.05 4.84 -13.72
C ASP A 64 -23.36 5.65 -13.91
N GLU A 65 -23.91 6.24 -12.84
CA GLU A 65 -25.08 7.10 -12.90
C GLU A 65 -24.78 8.38 -13.68
N TYR A 66 -23.65 9.02 -13.41
CA TYR A 66 -23.21 10.17 -14.18
C TYR A 66 -22.99 9.83 -15.67
N ALA A 67 -22.47 8.65 -15.99
CA ALA A 67 -22.33 8.20 -17.38
C ALA A 67 -23.67 7.97 -18.10
N LYS A 68 -24.78 7.74 -17.37
CA LYS A 68 -26.13 7.67 -17.96
C LYS A 68 -26.66 9.06 -18.30
N GLU A 69 -26.30 10.07 -17.54
CA GLU A 69 -26.71 11.47 -17.76
C GLU A 69 -25.83 12.15 -18.82
N ASP A 70 -24.52 11.91 -18.83
CA ASP A 70 -23.55 12.47 -19.76
C ASP A 70 -23.07 11.42 -20.79
N LYS A 71 -23.66 11.44 -21.97
CA LYS A 71 -23.30 10.53 -23.06
C LYS A 71 -21.86 10.72 -23.55
N ASN A 72 -21.30 11.93 -23.46
CA ASN A 72 -19.92 12.19 -23.85
C ASN A 72 -18.97 11.56 -22.85
N PHE A 73 -19.25 11.71 -21.54
CA PHE A 73 -18.48 11.05 -20.50
C PHE A 73 -18.54 9.52 -20.64
N LYS A 74 -19.77 8.98 -20.92
CA LYS A 74 -19.92 7.55 -21.18
C LYS A 74 -19.01 7.06 -22.30
N GLN A 75 -18.94 7.78 -23.42
CA GLN A 75 -18.06 7.42 -24.53
C GLN A 75 -16.58 7.41 -24.12
N LEU A 76 -16.15 8.37 -23.30
CA LEU A 76 -14.78 8.41 -22.78
C LEU A 76 -14.51 7.23 -21.83
N LEU A 77 -15.42 6.95 -20.92
CA LEU A 77 -15.32 5.85 -19.96
C LEU A 77 -15.26 4.49 -20.67
N ASP A 78 -16.16 4.27 -21.66
CA ASP A 78 -16.18 3.06 -22.48
C ASP A 78 -14.87 2.91 -23.32
N ALA A 79 -14.32 4.01 -23.84
CA ALA A 79 -13.08 4.00 -24.62
C ALA A 79 -11.83 3.72 -23.76
N VAL A 80 -11.78 4.25 -22.54
CA VAL A 80 -10.71 3.96 -21.56
C VAL A 80 -10.82 2.53 -21.03
N GLY A 81 -12.04 2.02 -20.91
CA GLY A 81 -12.38 0.71 -20.37
C GLY A 81 -12.47 0.68 -18.84
N HIS A 82 -13.36 -0.16 -18.33
CA HIS A 82 -13.59 -0.37 -16.91
C HIS A 82 -12.53 -1.33 -16.33
N HIS A 83 -11.42 -0.80 -15.86
CA HIS A 83 -10.34 -1.63 -15.32
C HIS A 83 -10.40 -1.81 -13.80
N SER A 84 -10.87 -0.79 -13.06
CA SER A 84 -11.09 -0.84 -11.62
C SER A 84 -11.95 0.35 -11.16
N ALA A 85 -12.68 0.19 -10.04
CA ALA A 85 -13.47 1.26 -9.40
C ALA A 85 -12.65 2.54 -9.21
N ARG A 86 -11.40 2.41 -8.72
CA ARG A 86 -10.47 3.53 -8.56
C ARG A 86 -10.22 4.29 -9.87
N ARG A 87 -9.93 3.59 -10.99
CA ARG A 87 -9.64 4.26 -12.26
C ARG A 87 -10.85 4.99 -12.81
N ASP A 88 -12.05 4.43 -12.67
CA ASP A 88 -13.29 5.04 -13.11
C ASP A 88 -13.57 6.32 -12.31
N ILE A 89 -13.38 6.29 -10.99
CA ILE A 89 -13.47 7.46 -10.11
C ILE A 89 -12.42 8.51 -10.47
N LEU A 90 -11.17 8.13 -10.73
CA LEU A 90 -10.11 9.05 -11.14
C LEU A 90 -10.43 9.73 -12.48
N LEU A 91 -10.99 9.00 -13.44
CA LEU A 91 -11.41 9.56 -14.72
C LEU A 91 -12.54 10.57 -14.54
N PHE A 92 -13.53 10.24 -13.71
CA PHE A 92 -14.59 11.17 -13.33
C PHE A 92 -14.01 12.45 -12.70
N LEU A 93 -13.13 12.31 -11.69
CA LEU A 93 -12.49 13.44 -11.02
C LEU A 93 -11.66 14.30 -11.99
N LEU A 94 -10.94 13.67 -12.95
CA LEU A 94 -10.19 14.39 -13.97
C LEU A 94 -11.13 15.26 -14.82
N VAL A 95 -12.25 14.70 -15.23
CA VAL A 95 -13.27 15.45 -16.00
C VAL A 95 -13.83 16.60 -15.16
N GLN A 96 -14.19 16.37 -13.89
CA GLN A 96 -14.70 17.44 -13.02
C GLN A 96 -13.65 18.53 -12.76
N LEU A 97 -12.37 18.17 -12.63
CA LEU A 97 -11.27 19.12 -12.48
C LEU A 97 -11.13 20.03 -13.70
N VAL A 98 -11.25 19.44 -14.90
CA VAL A 98 -11.16 20.18 -16.16
C VAL A 98 -12.38 21.10 -16.33
N LEU A 99 -13.59 20.61 -16.05
CA LEU A 99 -14.82 21.42 -16.08
C LEU A 99 -14.79 22.58 -15.08
N ALA A 100 -14.19 22.37 -13.90
CA ALA A 100 -14.03 23.38 -12.87
C ALA A 100 -13.04 24.49 -13.24
N SER A 101 -12.20 24.29 -14.25
CA SER A 101 -11.22 25.29 -14.68
C SER A 101 -11.87 26.44 -15.45
N LYS A 102 -11.46 27.70 -15.19
CA LYS A 102 -11.98 28.89 -15.86
C LYS A 102 -11.72 28.93 -17.37
N ALA A 103 -10.77 28.16 -17.85
CA ALA A 103 -10.41 28.09 -19.28
C ALA A 103 -11.44 27.30 -20.10
N HIS A 104 -12.37 26.62 -19.46
CA HIS A 104 -13.28 25.70 -20.13
C HIS A 104 -14.59 26.37 -20.48
N GLN A 105 -14.81 26.62 -21.77
CA GLN A 105 -16.07 27.14 -22.33
C GLN A 105 -16.76 26.11 -23.25
N ALA A 106 -16.22 24.89 -23.36
CA ALA A 106 -16.74 23.89 -24.28
C ALA A 106 -18.00 23.18 -23.72
N PRO A 107 -18.98 22.85 -24.56
CA PRO A 107 -20.23 22.23 -24.14
C PRO A 107 -20.08 20.70 -23.98
N VAL A 108 -19.04 20.24 -23.28
CA VAL A 108 -18.78 18.83 -23.02
C VAL A 108 -18.78 18.61 -21.51
N GLY A 109 -19.57 17.65 -21.08
CA GLY A 109 -19.75 17.33 -19.67
C GLY A 109 -20.93 18.05 -19.03
N VAL A 110 -21.54 17.40 -18.05
CA VAL A 110 -22.64 17.94 -17.24
C VAL A 110 -22.07 18.34 -15.89
N SER A 111 -22.31 19.59 -15.49
CA SER A 111 -21.94 20.08 -14.16
C SER A 111 -22.72 19.32 -13.08
N ASN A 112 -22.04 18.93 -12.03
CA ASN A 112 -22.64 18.30 -10.86
C ASN A 112 -21.98 18.85 -9.56
N PRO A 113 -22.45 18.47 -8.36
CA PRO A 113 -21.87 18.96 -7.10
C PRO A 113 -20.35 18.78 -7.00
N TRP A 114 -19.77 17.73 -7.59
CA TRP A 114 -18.33 17.48 -7.58
C TRP A 114 -17.52 18.47 -8.42
N THR A 115 -18.13 19.11 -9.43
CA THR A 115 -17.47 20.16 -10.21
C THR A 115 -17.06 21.35 -9.31
N GLU A 116 -17.87 21.64 -8.29
CA GLU A 116 -17.53 22.69 -7.31
C GLU A 116 -16.73 22.11 -6.13
N TYR A 117 -17.06 20.91 -5.65
CA TYR A 117 -16.39 20.32 -4.50
C TYR A 117 -14.88 20.11 -4.74
N ILE A 118 -14.49 19.71 -5.94
CA ILE A 118 -13.09 19.50 -6.29
C ILE A 118 -12.22 20.76 -6.08
N LYS A 119 -12.83 21.94 -6.06
CA LYS A 119 -12.14 23.23 -5.81
C LYS A 119 -11.79 23.42 -4.33
N PHE A 120 -12.41 22.70 -3.40
CA PHE A 120 -12.09 22.71 -1.97
C PHE A 120 -11.03 21.68 -1.60
N LEU A 121 -10.76 20.69 -2.47
CA LEU A 121 -9.74 19.69 -2.23
C LEU A 121 -8.33 20.31 -2.25
N PRO A 122 -7.38 19.80 -1.46
CA PRO A 122 -6.02 20.32 -1.42
C PRO A 122 -5.33 20.19 -2.77
N LYS A 123 -4.53 21.19 -3.10
CA LYS A 123 -3.74 21.25 -4.35
C LYS A 123 -2.46 20.43 -4.28
N THR A 124 -2.09 20.01 -3.11
CA THR A 124 -0.94 19.16 -2.84
C THR A 124 -1.21 18.27 -1.64
N VAL A 125 -0.66 17.07 -1.63
CA VAL A 125 -0.64 16.13 -0.52
C VAL A 125 0.81 15.68 -0.35
N LEU A 126 1.28 15.48 0.88
CA LEU A 126 2.68 15.15 1.15
C LEU A 126 3.00 13.65 0.92
N VAL A 127 2.27 12.98 0.03
CA VAL A 127 2.52 11.57 -0.31
C VAL A 127 3.74 11.44 -1.24
N PRO A 128 4.53 10.38 -1.13
CA PRO A 128 5.75 10.18 -1.91
C PRO A 128 5.60 10.24 -3.42
N THR A 129 4.43 9.92 -3.97
CA THR A 129 4.16 10.02 -5.41
C THR A 129 4.11 11.47 -5.92
N LEU A 130 3.92 12.46 -5.03
CA LEU A 130 3.95 13.89 -5.33
C LEU A 130 5.26 14.57 -4.93
N TRP A 131 6.22 13.82 -4.40
CA TRP A 131 7.57 14.32 -4.14
C TRP A 131 8.32 14.55 -5.45
N THR A 132 9.28 15.47 -5.43
CA THR A 132 10.21 15.67 -6.56
C THR A 132 11.06 14.41 -6.78
N GLU A 133 11.77 14.34 -7.89
CA GLU A 133 12.70 13.22 -8.15
C GLU A 133 13.77 13.12 -7.08
N ASP A 134 14.37 14.27 -6.71
CA ASP A 134 15.39 14.34 -5.66
C ASP A 134 14.83 13.97 -4.28
N GLU A 135 13.61 14.42 -3.95
CA GLU A 135 12.96 14.06 -2.69
C GLU A 135 12.64 12.54 -2.62
N ARG A 136 12.28 11.89 -3.73
CA ARG A 136 12.08 10.44 -3.76
C ARG A 136 13.37 9.65 -3.51
N LEU A 137 14.55 10.22 -3.83
CA LEU A 137 15.82 9.58 -3.49
C LEU A 137 16.02 9.42 -1.99
N LEU A 138 15.39 10.26 -1.16
CA LEU A 138 15.40 10.13 0.31
C LEU A 138 14.82 8.79 0.80
N LEU A 139 13.97 8.13 -0.01
CA LEU A 139 13.36 6.83 0.31
C LEU A 139 14.24 5.63 -0.06
N ARG A 140 15.42 5.85 -0.66
CA ARG A 140 16.33 4.74 -1.00
C ARG A 140 16.67 3.89 0.21
N GLY A 141 16.60 2.57 0.02
CA GLY A 141 16.83 1.59 1.07
C GLY A 141 15.67 1.39 2.04
N THR A 142 14.57 2.17 1.95
CA THR A 142 13.33 1.89 2.69
C THR A 142 12.41 0.98 1.89
N SER A 143 11.38 0.44 2.53
CA SER A 143 10.35 -0.37 1.86
C SER A 143 9.57 0.41 0.80
N LEU A 144 9.50 1.74 0.92
CA LEU A 144 8.76 2.59 -0.02
C LEU A 144 9.49 2.85 -1.34
N GLU A 145 10.80 2.62 -1.45
CA GLU A 145 11.54 2.87 -2.69
C GLU A 145 10.91 2.13 -3.89
N SER A 146 10.74 0.83 -3.77
CA SER A 146 10.16 0.00 -4.84
C SER A 146 8.67 0.27 -5.04
N ALA A 147 7.92 0.45 -3.96
CA ALA A 147 6.48 0.70 -4.00
C ALA A 147 6.13 2.02 -4.71
N VAL A 148 6.88 3.10 -4.42
CA VAL A 148 6.70 4.40 -5.07
C VAL A 148 7.05 4.32 -6.56
N ASN A 149 8.17 3.67 -6.92
CA ASN A 149 8.58 3.51 -8.31
C ASN A 149 7.56 2.71 -9.12
N ALA A 150 7.07 1.59 -8.58
CA ALA A 150 6.03 0.78 -9.22
C ALA A 150 4.73 1.58 -9.40
N LYS A 151 4.32 2.34 -8.37
CA LYS A 151 3.12 3.18 -8.44
C LYS A 151 3.26 4.29 -9.49
N MET A 152 4.40 4.95 -9.57
CA MET A 152 4.67 5.99 -10.57
C MET A 152 4.61 5.43 -11.99
N THR A 153 5.19 4.26 -12.22
CA THR A 153 5.13 3.55 -13.51
C THR A 153 3.69 3.22 -13.88
N ALA A 154 2.92 2.68 -12.94
CA ALA A 154 1.50 2.36 -13.16
C ALA A 154 0.66 3.61 -13.47
N LEU A 155 0.84 4.71 -12.70
CA LEU A 155 0.11 5.96 -12.94
C LEU A 155 0.44 6.60 -14.29
N THR A 156 1.70 6.49 -14.74
CA THR A 156 2.10 6.95 -16.06
C THR A 156 1.40 6.15 -17.15
N ALA A 157 1.43 4.82 -17.06
CA ALA A 157 0.76 3.94 -18.04
C ALA A 157 -0.76 4.15 -18.04
N GLU A 158 -1.39 4.36 -16.89
CA GLU A 158 -2.82 4.67 -16.79
C GLU A 158 -3.16 5.99 -17.48
N PHE A 159 -2.36 7.04 -17.26
CA PHE A 159 -2.58 8.35 -17.89
C PHE A 159 -2.35 8.30 -19.39
N ASP A 160 -1.35 7.57 -19.87
CA ASP A 160 -1.10 7.37 -21.29
C ASP A 160 -2.27 6.65 -21.97
N ALA A 161 -2.87 5.65 -21.31
CA ALA A 161 -4.06 4.96 -21.82
C ALA A 161 -5.27 5.91 -21.91
N VAL A 162 -5.48 6.79 -20.92
CA VAL A 162 -6.52 7.83 -20.98
C VAL A 162 -6.29 8.77 -22.15
N ARG A 163 -5.04 9.19 -22.38
CA ARG A 163 -4.66 10.07 -23.47
C ARG A 163 -4.89 9.41 -24.84
N GLU A 164 -4.52 8.15 -24.98
CA GLU A 164 -4.73 7.38 -26.20
C GLU A 164 -6.22 7.22 -26.51
N ALA A 165 -7.03 6.81 -25.53
CA ALA A 165 -8.46 6.67 -25.67
C ALA A 165 -9.14 7.99 -26.08
N ALA A 166 -8.81 9.10 -25.40
CA ALA A 166 -9.36 10.41 -25.68
C ALA A 166 -8.96 10.95 -27.08
N SER A 167 -7.80 10.54 -27.62
CA SER A 167 -7.37 10.94 -28.96
C SER A 167 -8.31 10.48 -30.07
N SER A 168 -9.05 9.41 -29.85
CA SER A 168 -10.08 8.89 -30.75
C SER A 168 -11.43 9.65 -30.64
N LEU A 169 -11.56 10.54 -29.64
CA LEU A 169 -12.77 11.31 -29.31
C LEU A 169 -12.46 12.81 -29.43
N PRO A 170 -12.67 13.45 -30.60
CA PRO A 170 -12.25 14.83 -30.86
C PRO A 170 -12.72 15.83 -29.78
N SER A 171 -14.00 15.71 -29.34
CA SER A 171 -14.56 16.57 -28.31
C SER A 171 -13.82 16.50 -26.96
N TRP A 172 -13.36 15.33 -26.56
CA TRP A 172 -12.58 15.14 -25.32
C TRP A 172 -11.12 15.50 -25.53
N ASN A 173 -10.55 15.19 -26.71
CA ASN A 173 -9.18 15.59 -27.02
C ASN A 173 -9.00 17.10 -26.91
N ASP A 174 -9.91 17.87 -27.49
CA ASP A 174 -9.86 19.34 -27.48
C ASP A 174 -10.08 19.92 -26.07
N VAL A 175 -10.85 19.23 -25.23
CA VAL A 175 -11.13 19.64 -23.86
C VAL A 175 -9.97 19.33 -22.90
N LEU A 176 -9.41 18.14 -23.01
CA LEU A 176 -8.34 17.67 -22.11
C LEU A 176 -6.97 18.24 -22.53
N TRP A 177 -6.75 18.41 -23.86
CA TRP A 177 -5.48 18.88 -24.43
C TRP A 177 -5.71 19.96 -25.51
N PRO A 178 -6.17 21.18 -25.15
CA PRO A 178 -6.40 22.26 -26.10
C PRO A 178 -5.11 22.68 -26.81
N TYR A 179 -5.20 22.89 -28.13
CA TYR A 179 -4.07 23.21 -29.00
C TYR A 179 -3.56 24.65 -28.84
N GLU A 180 -4.39 25.62 -28.41
CA GLU A 180 -4.13 27.04 -28.58
C GLU A 180 -3.24 27.69 -27.51
N ASP A 181 -3.11 27.12 -26.30
CA ASP A 181 -2.45 27.81 -25.18
C ASP A 181 -1.19 27.14 -24.65
N GLY A 182 -0.76 25.99 -25.19
CA GLY A 182 0.40 25.25 -24.62
C GLY A 182 0.17 24.74 -23.19
N ASN A 183 -0.98 25.04 -22.60
CA ASN A 183 -1.41 24.64 -21.27
C ASN A 183 -2.49 23.57 -21.37
N SER A 184 -2.09 22.32 -21.37
CA SER A 184 -3.01 21.18 -21.25
C SER A 184 -3.88 21.32 -20.00
N SER A 185 -5.19 21.12 -20.14
CA SER A 185 -6.12 21.09 -19.00
C SER A 185 -5.90 19.84 -18.15
N ALA A 186 -5.52 18.72 -18.77
CA ALA A 186 -5.13 17.47 -18.13
C ALA A 186 -3.61 17.23 -18.23
N SER A 187 -2.99 16.77 -17.16
CA SER A 187 -1.57 16.44 -17.09
C SER A 187 -1.31 15.20 -16.24
N LEU A 188 -0.18 14.52 -16.45
CA LEU A 188 0.25 13.42 -15.58
C LEU A 188 0.29 13.86 -14.11
N ARG A 189 0.75 15.08 -13.83
CA ARG A 189 0.74 15.64 -12.46
C ARG A 189 -0.67 15.73 -11.88
N SER A 190 -1.68 16.12 -12.70
CA SER A 190 -3.08 16.15 -12.26
C SER A 190 -3.58 14.72 -11.95
N TRP A 191 -3.23 13.73 -12.78
CA TRP A 191 -3.58 12.33 -12.55
C TRP A 191 -2.98 11.78 -11.25
N ILE A 192 -1.69 12.03 -11.03
CA ILE A 192 -0.99 11.66 -9.78
C ILE A 192 -1.62 12.34 -8.57
N LEU A 193 -2.00 13.62 -8.68
CA LEU A 193 -2.67 14.33 -7.60
C LEU A 193 -4.04 13.73 -7.29
N LEU A 194 -4.84 13.42 -8.32
CA LEU A 194 -6.15 12.80 -8.13
C LEU A 194 -6.03 11.41 -7.48
N ASP A 195 -5.04 10.61 -7.87
CA ASP A 195 -4.74 9.35 -7.18
C ASP A 195 -4.34 9.57 -5.71
N ALA A 196 -3.54 10.58 -5.43
CA ALA A 196 -3.16 10.92 -4.06
C ALA A 196 -4.37 11.38 -3.22
N LEU A 197 -5.26 12.20 -3.80
CA LEU A 197 -6.50 12.63 -3.17
C LEU A 197 -7.44 11.45 -2.91
N TYR A 198 -7.59 10.56 -3.88
CA TYR A 198 -8.38 9.35 -3.72
C TYR A 198 -7.84 8.49 -2.55
N ARG A 199 -6.57 8.09 -2.60
CA ARG A 199 -5.96 7.24 -1.58
C ARG A 199 -6.03 7.83 -0.17
N SER A 200 -5.88 9.15 -0.04
CA SER A 200 -5.86 9.81 1.26
C SER A 200 -7.26 10.16 1.81
N ARG A 201 -8.34 9.99 1.00
CA ARG A 201 -9.70 10.48 1.35
C ARG A 201 -10.79 9.45 1.13
N VAL A 202 -10.48 8.31 0.51
CA VAL A 202 -11.46 7.23 0.35
C VAL A 202 -11.76 6.60 1.71
N LEU A 203 -13.05 6.35 1.94
CA LEU A 203 -13.58 5.67 3.11
C LEU A 203 -14.17 4.34 2.67
N GLU A 204 -14.02 3.31 3.48
CA GLU A 204 -14.71 2.04 3.29
C GLU A 204 -16.06 2.11 3.99
N LEU A 205 -17.13 2.26 3.20
CA LEU A 205 -18.49 2.32 3.72
C LEU A 205 -19.11 0.91 3.78
N PRO A 206 -19.93 0.59 4.80
CA PRO A 206 -20.49 -0.75 4.99
C PRO A 206 -21.32 -1.26 3.82
N LYS A 207 -22.04 -0.37 3.10
CA LYS A 207 -22.92 -0.73 1.97
C LYS A 207 -22.35 -0.29 0.63
N SER A 208 -21.77 0.92 0.61
CA SER A 208 -21.32 1.57 -0.62
C SER A 208 -19.88 1.22 -1.00
N GLY A 209 -19.12 0.54 -0.12
CA GLY A 209 -17.71 0.20 -0.31
C GLY A 209 -16.80 1.42 -0.41
N GLU A 210 -15.70 1.31 -1.16
CA GLU A 210 -14.74 2.42 -1.36
C GLU A 210 -15.42 3.66 -1.94
N SER A 211 -15.46 4.74 -1.15
CA SER A 211 -16.24 5.95 -1.45
C SER A 211 -15.52 7.21 -0.98
N MET A 212 -15.59 8.29 -1.77
CA MET A 212 -15.24 9.64 -1.31
C MET A 212 -16.51 10.35 -0.85
N VAL A 213 -16.50 10.86 0.38
CA VAL A 213 -17.66 11.48 1.01
C VAL A 213 -17.34 12.95 1.33
N PRO A 214 -17.94 13.91 0.61
CA PRO A 214 -17.64 15.32 0.82
C PRO A 214 -17.80 15.77 2.27
N CYS A 215 -16.88 16.59 2.73
CA CYS A 215 -16.73 17.10 4.09
C CYS A 215 -16.29 16.07 5.13
N ILE A 216 -16.75 14.82 5.09
CA ILE A 216 -16.23 13.75 5.98
C ILE A 216 -14.77 13.42 5.61
N ASP A 217 -14.43 13.50 4.34
CA ASP A 217 -13.06 13.30 3.82
C ASP A 217 -12.05 14.38 4.28
N MET A 218 -12.52 15.43 4.98
CA MET A 218 -11.66 16.47 5.59
C MET A 218 -11.30 16.17 7.05
N ILE A 219 -11.84 15.11 7.64
CA ILE A 219 -11.59 14.75 9.05
C ILE A 219 -10.22 14.07 9.16
N ASN A 220 -9.39 14.54 10.07
CA ASN A 220 -8.06 14.01 10.30
C ASN A 220 -8.07 12.70 11.09
N HIS A 221 -6.94 12.00 11.04
CA HIS A 221 -6.70 10.74 11.76
C HIS A 221 -6.29 10.99 13.21
N SER A 222 -6.69 10.04 14.08
CA SER A 222 -6.06 9.75 15.36
C SER A 222 -6.21 8.27 15.71
N THR A 223 -5.20 7.66 16.32
CA THR A 223 -5.32 6.33 16.94
C THR A 223 -6.37 6.32 18.05
N SER A 224 -6.53 7.45 18.77
CA SER A 224 -7.56 7.70 19.78
C SER A 224 -8.74 8.47 19.18
N ALA A 225 -9.23 8.02 18.03
CA ALA A 225 -10.28 8.70 17.28
C ALA A 225 -11.51 9.01 18.14
N SER A 226 -12.02 10.24 18.05
CA SER A 226 -13.18 10.72 18.83
C SER A 226 -14.51 10.46 18.16
N ALA A 227 -14.52 10.14 16.84
CA ALA A 227 -15.70 9.90 16.04
C ALA A 227 -15.53 8.70 15.10
N TYR A 228 -16.62 8.27 14.50
CA TYR A 228 -16.69 7.26 13.44
C TYR A 228 -17.78 7.59 12.46
N TYR A 229 -17.71 7.03 11.25
CA TYR A 229 -18.73 7.20 10.22
C TYR A 229 -19.52 5.90 10.01
N ASP A 230 -20.78 6.04 9.58
CA ASP A 230 -21.67 4.92 9.25
C ASP A 230 -22.70 5.35 8.20
N GLU A 231 -23.41 4.41 7.62
CA GLU A 231 -24.54 4.63 6.72
C GLU A 231 -25.88 4.39 7.43
N ASN A 232 -26.72 5.39 7.48
CA ASN A 232 -28.00 5.30 8.16
C ASN A 232 -29.13 4.72 7.27
N THR A 233 -30.35 4.64 7.81
CA THR A 233 -31.54 4.15 7.10
C THR A 233 -32.21 5.21 6.24
N LYS A 234 -31.74 6.46 6.29
CA LYS A 234 -32.27 7.59 5.49
C LYS A 234 -31.46 7.82 4.21
N ASP A 235 -30.60 6.90 3.86
CA ASP A 235 -29.69 7.01 2.71
C ASP A 235 -28.72 8.20 2.85
N GLU A 236 -28.11 8.30 4.04
CA GLU A 236 -27.10 9.31 4.37
C GLU A 236 -25.87 8.64 4.99
N VAL A 237 -24.69 9.16 4.69
CA VAL A 237 -23.47 8.88 5.46
C VAL A 237 -23.42 9.84 6.63
N ILE A 238 -23.30 9.32 7.83
CA ILE A 238 -23.30 10.10 9.08
C ILE A 238 -21.99 9.99 9.80
N LEU A 239 -21.56 11.08 10.43
CA LEU A 239 -20.47 11.11 11.39
C LEU A 239 -21.06 11.11 12.81
N LEU A 240 -20.64 10.18 13.63
CA LEU A 240 -21.08 10.01 15.02
C LEU A 240 -19.92 10.12 16.00
N PRO A 241 -20.10 10.74 17.17
CA PRO A 241 -19.10 10.68 18.24
C PRO A 241 -18.99 9.24 18.77
N ARG A 242 -17.82 8.83 19.16
CA ARG A 242 -17.66 7.55 19.87
C ARG A 242 -18.30 7.61 21.27
N PRO A 243 -18.94 6.54 21.74
CA PRO A 243 -19.68 6.55 23.02
C PRO A 243 -18.85 7.02 24.23
N ASP A 244 -17.57 6.67 24.25
CA ASP A 244 -16.65 6.98 25.37
C ASP A 244 -15.87 8.28 25.16
N SER A 245 -16.05 8.95 24.01
CA SER A 245 -15.36 10.20 23.73
C SER A 245 -16.08 11.40 24.34
N LYS A 246 -15.28 12.29 24.94
CA LYS A 246 -15.75 13.63 25.37
C LYS A 246 -15.05 14.63 24.46
N ILE A 247 -15.82 15.31 23.65
CA ILE A 247 -15.30 16.33 22.74
C ILE A 247 -15.80 17.67 23.20
N SER A 248 -14.88 18.51 23.69
CA SER A 248 -15.18 19.85 24.17
C SER A 248 -15.24 20.85 23.03
N SER A 249 -15.81 22.01 23.28
CA SER A 249 -15.87 23.09 22.29
C SER A 249 -14.48 23.50 21.81
N GLY A 250 -14.27 23.53 20.50
CA GLY A 250 -13.01 23.88 19.87
C GLY A 250 -12.03 22.73 19.71
N GLU A 251 -12.30 21.54 20.26
CA GLU A 251 -11.46 20.35 20.05
C GLU A 251 -11.64 19.77 18.63
N GLU A 252 -10.55 19.19 18.12
CA GLU A 252 -10.55 18.50 16.84
C GLU A 252 -11.36 17.20 16.92
N VAL A 253 -12.25 17.00 15.96
CA VAL A 253 -12.96 15.73 15.74
C VAL A 253 -12.12 14.86 14.80
N THR A 254 -11.79 13.67 15.24
CA THR A 254 -10.91 12.76 14.48
C THR A 254 -11.57 11.41 14.23
N ILE A 255 -11.17 10.74 13.15
CA ILE A 255 -11.56 9.36 12.81
C ILE A 255 -10.32 8.45 12.73
N SER A 256 -10.50 7.13 12.82
CA SER A 256 -9.45 6.18 12.48
C SER A 256 -9.41 5.96 10.96
N TYR A 257 -8.23 6.07 10.34
CA TYR A 257 -8.02 5.71 8.93
C TYR A 257 -7.76 4.21 8.73
N GLY A 258 -7.87 3.43 9.78
CA GLY A 258 -7.64 2.01 9.88
C GLY A 258 -6.75 1.67 11.07
N ASP A 259 -6.98 0.49 11.64
CA ASP A 259 -6.25 0.06 12.82
C ASP A 259 -4.87 -0.47 12.42
N ALA A 260 -3.85 -0.07 13.17
CA ALA A 260 -2.50 -0.62 13.07
C ALA A 260 -1.85 -0.56 11.66
N LYS A 261 -2.07 0.52 10.91
CA LYS A 261 -1.39 0.71 9.61
C LYS A 261 0.12 0.94 9.80
N PRO A 262 0.97 0.24 9.01
CA PRO A 262 2.41 0.48 9.04
C PRO A 262 2.78 1.93 8.71
N ALA A 263 3.90 2.41 9.25
CA ALA A 263 4.43 3.75 8.96
C ALA A 263 4.60 4.01 7.45
N ALA A 264 5.06 3.00 6.71
CA ALA A 264 5.19 3.06 5.26
C ALA A 264 3.83 3.27 4.56
N GLU A 265 2.78 2.54 4.98
CA GLU A 265 1.43 2.70 4.41
C GLU A 265 0.84 4.06 4.74
N MET A 266 1.02 4.54 5.98
CA MET A 266 0.57 5.87 6.40
C MET A 266 1.23 6.98 5.56
N LEU A 267 2.54 6.93 5.39
CA LEU A 267 3.26 7.89 4.56
C LEU A 267 2.86 7.78 3.08
N PHE A 268 2.75 6.55 2.55
CA PHE A 268 2.41 6.31 1.15
C PHE A 268 1.00 6.77 0.79
N SER A 269 0.03 6.54 1.66
CA SER A 269 -1.39 6.80 1.38
C SER A 269 -1.84 8.18 1.85
N TYR A 270 -1.37 8.63 3.01
CA TYR A 270 -1.87 9.86 3.65
C TYR A 270 -0.83 10.98 3.74
N GLY A 271 0.45 10.68 3.55
CA GLY A 271 1.53 11.69 3.54
C GLY A 271 2.08 12.04 4.92
N PHE A 272 1.80 11.25 5.95
CA PHE A 272 2.35 11.42 7.30
C PHE A 272 2.58 10.06 7.97
N ILE A 273 3.34 10.05 9.05
CA ILE A 273 3.55 8.87 9.91
C ILE A 273 2.93 9.21 11.26
N ASP A 274 2.05 8.32 11.77
CA ASP A 274 1.42 8.52 13.06
C ASP A 274 2.42 8.23 14.20
N PRO A 275 2.79 9.25 15.01
CA PRO A 275 3.73 9.08 16.10
C PRO A 275 3.16 8.26 17.28
N GLU A 276 1.83 8.13 17.35
CA GLU A 276 1.15 7.40 18.45
C GLU A 276 0.96 5.91 18.12
N SER A 277 1.32 5.46 16.91
CA SER A 277 1.21 4.06 16.53
C SER A 277 2.11 3.18 17.41
N THR A 278 1.51 2.18 18.05
CA THR A 278 2.21 1.19 18.88
C THR A 278 2.65 -0.05 18.09
N VAL A 279 2.08 -0.25 16.89
CA VAL A 279 2.39 -1.41 16.05
C VAL A 279 3.29 -0.99 14.92
N GLU A 280 4.47 -1.61 14.85
CA GLU A 280 5.39 -1.48 13.74
C GLU A 280 5.33 -2.76 12.92
N SER A 281 5.18 -2.63 11.62
CA SER A 281 5.25 -3.78 10.72
C SER A 281 5.90 -3.42 9.38
N LEU A 282 6.51 -4.42 8.76
CA LEU A 282 7.23 -4.28 7.50
C LEU A 282 7.00 -5.53 6.65
N VAL A 283 6.78 -5.31 5.36
CA VAL A 283 6.66 -6.38 4.37
C VAL A 283 7.80 -6.24 3.38
N LEU A 284 8.61 -7.29 3.26
CA LEU A 284 9.73 -7.34 2.33
C LEU A 284 9.51 -8.43 1.28
N PRO A 285 9.85 -8.20 0.00
CA PRO A 285 9.84 -9.24 -1.00
C PRO A 285 10.89 -10.30 -0.65
N LEU A 286 10.57 -11.57 -0.91
CA LEU A 286 11.46 -12.69 -0.77
C LEU A 286 11.73 -13.29 -2.15
N GLU A 287 12.97 -13.21 -2.61
CA GLU A 287 13.35 -13.81 -3.88
C GLU A 287 13.80 -15.26 -3.65
N PRO A 288 13.41 -16.21 -4.53
CA PRO A 288 13.89 -17.59 -4.45
C PRO A 288 15.39 -17.63 -4.70
N PHE A 289 16.05 -18.73 -4.27
CA PHE A 289 17.47 -18.93 -4.54
C PHE A 289 17.73 -19.01 -6.05
N GLU A 290 18.78 -18.34 -6.52
CA GLU A 290 19.15 -18.32 -7.95
C GLU A 290 19.60 -19.70 -8.46
N ASP A 291 20.17 -20.50 -7.59
CA ASP A 291 20.68 -21.86 -7.87
C ASP A 291 19.66 -22.97 -7.60
N ASP A 292 18.44 -22.64 -7.12
CA ASP A 292 17.38 -23.63 -6.91
C ASP A 292 16.76 -24.07 -8.25
N PRO A 293 16.96 -25.33 -8.69
CA PRO A 293 16.35 -25.83 -9.93
C PRO A 293 14.82 -25.83 -9.90
N LEU A 294 14.22 -25.86 -8.72
CA LEU A 294 12.76 -25.86 -8.50
C LEU A 294 12.17 -24.44 -8.34
N ALA A 295 12.99 -23.39 -8.34
CA ALA A 295 12.57 -22.01 -8.07
C ALA A 295 11.34 -21.57 -8.91
N LYS A 296 11.35 -21.84 -10.22
CA LYS A 296 10.25 -21.49 -11.12
C LYS A 296 8.97 -22.27 -10.82
N ALA A 297 9.10 -23.57 -10.49
CA ALA A 297 7.96 -24.41 -10.15
C ALA A 297 7.34 -23.99 -8.81
N LYS A 298 8.18 -23.66 -7.81
CA LYS A 298 7.75 -23.13 -6.51
C LYS A 298 6.98 -21.81 -6.66
N LEU A 299 7.53 -20.85 -7.42
CA LEU A 299 6.86 -19.55 -7.70
C LEU A 299 5.52 -19.74 -8.43
N PHE A 300 5.49 -20.60 -9.46
CA PHE A 300 4.28 -20.84 -10.22
C PHE A 300 3.18 -21.48 -9.36
N ALA A 301 3.56 -22.43 -8.50
CA ALA A 301 2.62 -23.14 -7.66
C ALA A 301 2.12 -22.28 -6.49
N PHE A 302 2.96 -21.42 -5.93
CA PHE A 302 2.62 -20.56 -4.79
C PHE A 302 1.57 -19.49 -5.13
N LYS A 303 1.53 -19.02 -6.38
CA LYS A 303 0.56 -18.05 -6.97
C LYS A 303 0.62 -16.63 -6.37
N ASP A 304 0.89 -16.50 -5.08
CA ASP A 304 1.05 -15.21 -4.42
C ASP A 304 2.47 -14.66 -4.57
N MET A 305 2.64 -13.35 -4.33
CA MET A 305 3.97 -12.75 -4.32
C MET A 305 4.73 -13.20 -3.05
N PRO A 306 5.90 -13.84 -3.20
CA PRO A 306 6.72 -14.23 -2.07
C PRO A 306 7.15 -13.03 -1.22
N LYS A 307 6.93 -13.11 0.09
CA LYS A 307 7.22 -12.03 1.02
C LYS A 307 7.50 -12.53 2.43
N VAL A 308 8.26 -11.72 3.17
CA VAL A 308 8.41 -11.84 4.63
C VAL A 308 7.65 -10.67 5.26
N HIS A 309 6.76 -10.97 6.17
CA HIS A 309 6.10 -10.00 7.03
C HIS A 309 6.72 -10.06 8.42
N VAL A 310 7.14 -8.93 8.94
CA VAL A 310 7.66 -8.80 10.31
C VAL A 310 6.86 -7.75 11.06
N ALA A 311 6.64 -7.94 12.35
CA ALA A 311 5.93 -6.99 13.19
C ALA A 311 6.47 -6.97 14.62
N HIS A 312 6.36 -5.81 15.25
CA HIS A 312 6.68 -5.59 16.66
C HIS A 312 5.56 -4.76 17.28
N ASP A 313 4.92 -5.30 18.31
CA ASP A 313 3.96 -4.58 19.14
C ASP A 313 4.68 -3.98 20.33
N LYS A 314 4.89 -2.67 20.32
CA LYS A 314 5.56 -1.94 21.41
C LYS A 314 4.79 -2.02 22.74
N GLY A 315 3.47 -2.22 22.70
CA GLY A 315 2.63 -2.33 23.89
C GLY A 315 2.85 -3.63 24.66
N SER A 316 2.96 -4.75 23.94
CA SER A 316 3.23 -6.08 24.53
C SER A 316 4.70 -6.51 24.43
N SER A 317 5.53 -5.77 23.71
CA SER A 317 6.89 -6.15 23.30
C SER A 317 6.95 -7.48 22.52
N ALA A 318 5.83 -7.88 21.88
CA ALA A 318 5.76 -9.08 21.10
C ALA A 318 6.36 -8.86 19.72
N VAL A 319 7.29 -9.74 19.34
CA VAL A 319 7.90 -9.80 18.01
C VAL A 319 7.29 -10.97 17.26
N SER A 320 7.00 -10.79 16.00
CA SER A 320 6.49 -11.85 15.14
C SER A 320 7.01 -11.72 13.71
N TRP A 321 7.15 -12.86 13.05
CA TRP A 321 7.42 -12.91 11.62
C TRP A 321 6.57 -14.01 10.96
N ASN A 322 6.30 -13.84 9.67
CA ASN A 322 5.56 -14.81 8.87
C ASN A 322 6.06 -14.77 7.41
N SER A 323 6.35 -15.94 6.87
CA SER A 323 6.70 -16.11 5.46
C SER A 323 6.36 -17.53 4.99
N PRO A 324 5.13 -17.81 4.55
CA PRO A 324 4.74 -19.13 4.05
C PRO A 324 5.63 -19.62 2.90
N PHE A 325 6.07 -18.71 2.02
CA PHE A 325 6.96 -19.07 0.92
C PHE A 325 8.35 -19.48 1.39
N ALA A 326 8.87 -18.95 2.49
CA ALA A 326 10.20 -19.31 2.99
C ALA A 326 10.29 -20.80 3.34
N TYR A 327 9.22 -21.38 3.86
CA TYR A 327 9.16 -22.82 4.13
C TYR A 327 9.21 -23.66 2.84
N LEU A 328 8.41 -23.27 1.82
CA LEU A 328 8.46 -23.93 0.51
C LEU A 328 9.82 -23.73 -0.18
N MET A 329 10.43 -22.55 -0.03
CA MET A 329 11.73 -22.23 -0.61
C MET A 329 12.86 -23.10 -0.05
N CYS A 330 12.81 -23.41 1.26
CA CYS A 330 13.86 -24.14 1.98
C CYS A 330 13.75 -25.67 1.92
N VAL A 331 12.76 -26.23 1.21
CA VAL A 331 12.62 -27.68 0.98
C VAL A 331 12.92 -28.02 -0.47
N ASN A 332 13.45 -29.23 -0.70
CA ASN A 332 13.86 -29.73 -2.02
C ASN A 332 13.41 -31.18 -2.25
N GLU A 333 13.86 -31.78 -3.34
CA GLU A 333 13.56 -33.19 -3.67
C GLU A 333 14.05 -34.16 -2.61
N GLU A 334 15.19 -33.89 -1.98
CA GLU A 334 15.78 -34.75 -0.92
C GLU A 334 14.89 -34.73 0.35
N ASP A 335 14.22 -33.62 0.62
CA ASP A 335 13.25 -33.49 1.72
C ASP A 335 11.89 -34.13 1.37
N GLY A 336 11.68 -34.54 0.09
CA GLY A 336 10.46 -35.17 -0.40
C GLY A 336 9.48 -34.24 -1.11
N LEU A 337 9.95 -33.06 -1.55
CA LEU A 337 9.19 -32.16 -2.42
C LEU A 337 9.30 -32.60 -3.88
N ASP A 338 8.17 -32.77 -4.56
CA ASP A 338 8.14 -33.14 -5.98
C ASP A 338 7.07 -32.31 -6.74
N PHE A 339 7.34 -32.03 -8.01
CA PHE A 339 6.45 -31.31 -8.91
C PHE A 339 6.11 -32.19 -10.12
N ARG A 340 4.83 -32.48 -10.30
CA ARG A 340 4.34 -33.31 -11.40
C ARG A 340 3.36 -32.54 -12.27
N VAL A 341 3.51 -32.63 -13.60
CA VAL A 341 2.52 -32.11 -14.54
C VAL A 341 1.53 -33.22 -14.85
N LEU A 342 0.33 -33.10 -14.34
CA LEU A 342 -0.75 -34.04 -14.58
C LEU A 342 -1.72 -33.47 -15.61
N GLN A 343 -2.31 -34.37 -16.42
CA GLN A 343 -3.33 -34.01 -17.40
C GLN A 343 -4.71 -34.35 -16.83
N ASP A 344 -5.62 -33.38 -16.85
CA ASP A 344 -7.01 -33.58 -16.43
C ASP A 344 -7.82 -34.35 -17.51
N SER A 345 -9.07 -34.68 -17.19
CA SER A 345 -9.97 -35.42 -18.09
C SER A 345 -10.36 -34.64 -19.36
N GLU A 346 -10.12 -33.33 -19.39
CA GLU A 346 -10.43 -32.44 -20.51
C GLU A 346 -9.18 -32.13 -21.36
N GLY A 347 -8.01 -32.69 -20.99
CA GLY A 347 -6.74 -32.50 -21.69
C GLY A 347 -5.93 -31.30 -21.20
N GLY A 348 -6.41 -30.57 -20.19
CA GLY A 348 -5.68 -29.48 -19.54
C GLY A 348 -4.49 -30.02 -18.72
N ARG A 349 -3.35 -29.29 -18.79
CA ARG A 349 -2.16 -29.64 -17.99
C ARG A 349 -2.14 -28.79 -16.73
N GLN A 350 -2.00 -29.43 -15.58
CA GLN A 350 -1.91 -28.78 -14.27
C GLN A 350 -0.62 -29.19 -13.58
N LEU A 351 0.10 -28.19 -13.04
CA LEU A 351 1.22 -28.45 -12.13
C LEU A 351 0.65 -28.83 -10.77
N ARG A 352 1.07 -30.01 -10.26
CA ARG A 352 0.72 -30.51 -8.94
C ARG A 352 1.96 -30.58 -8.08
N VAL A 353 1.78 -30.31 -6.79
CA VAL A 353 2.84 -30.30 -5.78
C VAL A 353 2.63 -31.50 -4.86
N PHE A 354 3.66 -32.30 -4.69
CA PHE A 354 3.67 -33.44 -3.81
C PHE A 354 4.65 -33.24 -2.67
N TRP A 355 4.24 -33.55 -1.47
CA TRP A 355 5.07 -33.62 -0.28
C TRP A 355 5.04 -35.04 0.26
N ARG A 356 6.19 -35.74 0.18
CA ARG A 356 6.31 -37.15 0.60
C ARG A 356 5.20 -38.03 0.00
N GLU A 357 5.02 -37.93 -1.31
CA GLU A 357 3.99 -38.63 -2.13
C GLU A 357 2.52 -38.20 -1.92
N GLU A 358 2.21 -37.29 -0.98
CA GLU A 358 0.89 -36.71 -0.79
C GLU A 358 0.70 -35.48 -1.70
N ASP A 359 -0.43 -35.37 -2.42
CA ASP A 359 -0.76 -34.16 -3.20
C ASP A 359 -1.15 -33.03 -2.23
N VAL A 360 -0.32 -31.99 -2.19
CA VAL A 360 -0.48 -30.81 -1.32
C VAL A 360 -0.71 -29.53 -2.11
N THR A 361 -1.10 -29.63 -3.38
CA THR A 361 -1.27 -28.48 -4.28
C THR A 361 -2.17 -27.38 -3.70
N ASP A 362 -3.24 -27.77 -3.01
CA ASP A 362 -4.17 -26.80 -2.40
C ASP A 362 -3.70 -26.31 -1.01
N ARG A 363 -2.60 -26.86 -0.51
CA ARG A 363 -1.99 -26.53 0.81
C ARG A 363 -0.61 -25.92 0.69
N ILE A 364 -0.25 -25.40 -0.48
CA ILE A 364 1.08 -24.89 -0.76
C ILE A 364 1.49 -23.71 0.15
N GLY A 365 0.51 -22.97 0.69
CA GLY A 365 0.73 -21.92 1.68
C GLY A 365 0.91 -22.41 3.13
N ASP A 366 0.79 -23.73 3.38
CA ASP A 366 0.78 -24.34 4.73
C ASP A 366 2.03 -25.23 4.96
N PHE A 367 3.14 -24.94 4.27
CA PHE A 367 4.36 -25.73 4.40
C PHE A 367 4.94 -25.71 5.82
N GLU A 368 4.70 -24.68 6.61
CA GLU A 368 5.05 -24.65 8.02
C GLU A 368 4.46 -25.82 8.81
N SER A 369 3.18 -26.15 8.55
CA SER A 369 2.52 -27.30 9.17
C SER A 369 2.96 -28.61 8.52
N LEU A 370 3.16 -28.62 7.19
CA LEU A 370 3.54 -29.81 6.45
C LEU A 370 4.91 -30.38 6.86
N ILE A 371 5.89 -29.52 7.13
CA ILE A 371 7.23 -29.94 7.56
C ILE A 371 7.23 -30.64 8.94
N GLN A 372 6.21 -30.45 9.78
CA GLN A 372 6.14 -31.08 11.09
C GLN A 372 6.09 -32.62 11.00
N SER A 373 5.68 -33.17 9.86
CA SER A 373 5.68 -34.62 9.59
C SER A 373 7.03 -35.14 9.07
N HIS A 374 8.02 -34.24 8.84
CA HIS A 374 9.34 -34.59 8.36
C HIS A 374 10.18 -35.26 9.47
N GLU A 375 11.19 -36.05 9.09
CA GLU A 375 12.07 -36.74 10.05
C GLU A 375 12.90 -35.77 10.89
N VAL A 376 13.28 -34.64 10.30
CA VAL A 376 14.08 -33.57 10.94
C VAL A 376 13.42 -32.17 10.71
N PRO A 377 12.21 -31.93 11.24
CA PRO A 377 11.51 -30.67 11.03
C PRO A 377 12.28 -29.46 11.57
N THR A 378 13.03 -29.63 12.65
CA THR A 378 13.88 -28.61 13.27
C THR A 378 14.98 -28.14 12.32
N LEU A 379 15.55 -29.03 11.50
CA LEU A 379 16.56 -28.68 10.51
C LEU A 379 15.97 -27.80 9.39
N ILE A 380 14.79 -28.18 8.87
CA ILE A 380 14.11 -27.36 7.87
C ILE A 380 13.77 -25.99 8.45
N LYS A 381 13.25 -25.94 9.68
CA LYS A 381 13.00 -24.67 10.37
C LYS A 381 14.26 -23.83 10.55
N LEU A 382 15.41 -24.45 10.85
CA LEU A 382 16.70 -23.76 10.94
C LEU A 382 17.07 -23.11 9.59
N ARG A 383 16.92 -23.84 8.47
CA ARG A 383 17.14 -23.27 7.12
C ARG A 383 16.24 -22.06 6.89
N VAL A 384 14.95 -22.15 7.21
CA VAL A 384 13.98 -21.04 7.04
C VAL A 384 14.37 -19.83 7.88
N VAL A 385 14.65 -20.01 9.17
CA VAL A 385 15.06 -18.92 10.07
C VAL A 385 16.33 -18.24 9.58
N THR A 386 17.32 -19.02 9.11
CA THR A 386 18.56 -18.47 8.56
C THR A 386 18.30 -17.61 7.33
N VAL A 387 17.50 -18.08 6.39
CA VAL A 387 17.17 -17.35 5.16
C VAL A 387 16.40 -16.07 5.46
N VAL A 388 15.41 -16.14 6.34
CA VAL A 388 14.66 -14.94 6.76
C VAL A 388 15.59 -13.95 7.44
N GLN A 389 16.46 -14.39 8.36
CA GLN A 389 17.43 -13.55 9.04
C GLN A 389 18.37 -12.84 8.05
N GLU A 390 18.93 -13.57 7.07
CA GLU A 390 19.79 -13.01 6.02
C GLU A 390 19.05 -11.95 5.20
N ARG A 391 17.80 -12.21 4.82
CA ARG A 391 16.98 -11.24 4.06
C ARG A 391 16.75 -9.96 4.84
N LEU A 392 16.47 -10.05 6.15
CA LEU A 392 16.29 -8.90 7.02
C LEU A 392 17.63 -8.15 7.22
N GLN A 393 18.74 -8.87 7.38
CA GLN A 393 20.06 -8.27 7.53
C GLN A 393 20.46 -7.47 6.29
N GLN A 394 20.24 -8.01 5.08
CA GLN A 394 20.48 -7.30 3.82
C GLN A 394 19.64 -6.02 3.72
N GLN A 395 18.39 -6.08 4.16
CA GLN A 395 17.51 -4.90 4.16
C GLN A 395 17.99 -3.85 5.17
N LEU A 396 18.43 -4.25 6.35
CA LEU A 396 18.99 -3.36 7.37
C LEU A 396 20.25 -2.65 6.86
N GLU A 397 21.19 -3.39 6.29
CA GLU A 397 22.41 -2.85 5.70
C GLU A 397 22.11 -1.86 4.57
N ARG A 398 21.16 -2.21 3.70
CA ARG A 398 20.69 -1.32 2.64
C ARG A 398 20.09 -0.03 3.21
N ALA A 399 19.23 -0.11 4.23
CA ALA A 399 18.63 1.06 4.85
C ALA A 399 19.69 1.96 5.51
N GLN A 400 20.69 1.37 6.17
CA GLN A 400 21.78 2.08 6.83
C GLN A 400 22.74 2.74 5.81
N SER A 401 23.01 2.10 4.67
CA SER A 401 23.91 2.62 3.63
C SER A 401 23.41 3.93 2.99
N PHE A 402 22.10 4.20 3.04
CA PHE A 402 21.46 5.43 2.54
C PHE A 402 20.99 6.37 3.66
N ALA A 403 21.47 6.19 4.88
CA ALA A 403 21.15 7.10 5.98
C ALA A 403 21.83 8.47 5.86
N ASP A 404 23.01 8.53 5.23
CA ASP A 404 23.72 9.76 4.97
C ASP A 404 23.28 10.35 3.62
N LEU A 405 22.78 11.59 3.63
CA LEU A 405 22.37 12.30 2.42
C LEU A 405 23.50 12.48 1.41
N SER A 406 24.76 12.50 1.87
CA SER A 406 25.93 12.59 0.99
C SER A 406 26.12 11.36 0.09
N ALA A 407 25.53 10.22 0.45
CA ALA A 407 25.53 8.98 -0.34
C ALA A 407 24.48 9.01 -1.48
N LEU A 408 23.60 10.01 -1.50
CA LEU A 408 22.51 10.13 -2.47
C LEU A 408 22.92 11.08 -3.62
N PRO A 409 22.59 10.78 -4.87
CA PRO A 409 22.86 11.66 -6.01
C PRO A 409 21.85 12.82 -6.09
N ILE A 410 21.72 13.59 -5.01
CA ILE A 410 20.83 14.75 -4.91
C ILE A 410 21.57 15.97 -5.43
N GLY A 411 20.92 16.75 -6.30
CA GLY A 411 21.56 17.92 -6.92
C GLY A 411 21.78 19.04 -5.93
N ASP A 412 20.73 19.50 -5.27
CA ASP A 412 20.77 20.58 -4.28
C ASP A 412 19.92 20.23 -3.06
N VAL A 413 20.57 19.96 -1.95
CA VAL A 413 19.91 19.55 -0.69
C VAL A 413 19.05 20.67 -0.09
N ASP A 414 19.39 21.94 -0.37
CA ASP A 414 18.65 23.10 0.16
C ASP A 414 17.28 23.29 -0.55
N LEU A 415 17.08 22.66 -1.70
CA LEU A 415 15.80 22.67 -2.41
C LEU A 415 14.81 21.59 -1.94
N LEU A 416 15.26 20.66 -1.10
CA LEU A 416 14.40 19.62 -0.54
C LEU A 416 13.51 20.21 0.55
N ARG A 417 12.22 19.87 0.50
CA ARG A 417 11.29 20.25 1.56
C ARG A 417 11.64 19.56 2.89
N ASP A 418 11.60 20.32 3.97
CA ASP A 418 11.91 19.80 5.31
C ASP A 418 10.98 18.66 5.73
N GLU A 419 9.70 18.76 5.37
CA GLU A 419 8.69 17.73 5.67
C GLU A 419 9.04 16.39 4.98
N CYS A 420 9.54 16.43 3.74
CA CYS A 420 9.96 15.23 3.03
C CYS A 420 11.20 14.60 3.68
N ARG A 421 12.18 15.43 4.07
CA ARG A 421 13.38 14.96 4.78
C ARG A 421 13.03 14.31 6.12
N GLN A 422 12.18 14.96 6.91
CA GLN A 422 11.74 14.45 8.20
C GLN A 422 10.96 13.15 8.06
N ALA A 423 10.00 13.08 7.12
CA ALA A 423 9.21 11.88 6.87
C ALA A 423 10.07 10.68 6.43
N ALA A 424 11.01 10.89 5.51
CA ALA A 424 11.92 9.84 5.05
C ALA A 424 12.87 9.36 6.15
N SER A 425 13.42 10.29 6.95
CA SER A 425 14.29 9.97 8.08
C SER A 425 13.55 9.19 9.17
N LEU A 426 12.32 9.62 9.50
CA LEU A 426 11.48 8.94 10.49
C LEU A 426 11.11 7.53 10.01
N LEU A 427 10.68 7.37 8.76
CA LEU A 427 10.38 6.05 8.19
C LEU A 427 11.59 5.12 8.30
N ARG A 428 12.76 5.59 7.86
CA ARG A 428 14.01 4.82 7.93
C ARG A 428 14.34 4.40 9.37
N SER A 429 14.21 5.31 10.33
CA SER A 429 14.46 5.03 11.74
C SER A 429 13.52 3.97 12.29
N ILE A 430 12.23 4.01 11.93
CA ILE A 430 11.24 3.02 12.35
C ILE A 430 11.57 1.65 11.73
N GLU A 431 11.83 1.61 10.41
CA GLU A 431 12.14 0.35 9.74
C GLU A 431 13.44 -0.29 10.22
N THR A 432 14.50 0.51 10.44
CA THR A 432 15.77 -0.02 10.98
C THR A 432 15.61 -0.53 12.41
N GLY A 433 14.91 0.21 13.27
CA GLY A 433 14.66 -0.23 14.65
C GLY A 433 13.83 -1.53 14.70
N LEU A 434 12.81 -1.66 13.85
CA LEU A 434 12.04 -2.90 13.74
C LEU A 434 12.92 -4.07 13.27
N LEU A 435 13.73 -3.86 12.23
CA LEU A 435 14.62 -4.89 11.69
C LEU A 435 15.62 -5.37 12.74
N GLU A 436 16.23 -4.46 13.50
CA GLU A 436 17.19 -4.79 14.57
C GLU A 436 16.55 -5.68 15.65
N VAL A 437 15.34 -5.33 16.10
CA VAL A 437 14.61 -6.11 17.11
C VAL A 437 14.25 -7.50 16.60
N VAL A 438 13.74 -7.61 15.36
CA VAL A 438 13.35 -8.91 14.78
C VAL A 438 14.57 -9.78 14.49
N ILE A 439 15.68 -9.21 14.00
CA ILE A 439 16.93 -9.95 13.75
C ILE A 439 17.49 -10.53 15.07
N GLU A 440 17.43 -9.76 16.17
CA GLU A 440 17.86 -10.25 17.48
C GLU A 440 16.99 -11.43 17.96
N ASP A 441 15.69 -11.39 17.72
CA ASP A 441 14.78 -12.46 18.10
C ASP A 441 14.99 -13.71 17.26
N LEU A 442 15.15 -13.57 15.93
CA LEU A 442 15.53 -14.67 15.03
C LEU A 442 16.89 -15.30 15.40
N GLU A 443 17.85 -14.49 15.84
CA GLU A 443 19.15 -15.01 16.29
C GLU A 443 19.00 -15.87 17.57
N LYS A 444 18.10 -15.51 18.48
CA LYS A 444 17.78 -16.36 19.65
C LYS A 444 17.14 -17.68 19.20
N GLU A 445 16.15 -17.61 18.28
CA GLU A 445 15.48 -18.78 17.73
C GLU A 445 16.50 -19.69 17.00
N ARG A 446 17.36 -19.13 16.17
CA ARG A 446 18.42 -19.85 15.45
C ARG A 446 19.36 -20.59 16.41
N ARG A 447 19.78 -19.94 17.50
CA ARG A 447 20.63 -20.59 18.52
C ARG A 447 19.94 -21.77 19.21
N MET A 448 18.64 -21.63 19.50
CA MET A 448 17.87 -22.75 20.07
C MET A 448 17.76 -23.91 19.11
N LEU A 449 17.51 -23.64 17.82
CA LEU A 449 17.43 -24.66 16.78
C LEU A 449 18.77 -25.37 16.56
N LEU A 450 19.91 -24.66 16.61
CA LEU A 450 21.25 -25.22 16.50
C LEU A 450 21.61 -26.11 17.71
N ALA A 451 21.02 -25.88 18.86
CA ALA A 451 21.23 -26.69 20.07
C ALA A 451 20.30 -27.94 20.13
N ASP A 452 19.38 -28.11 19.20
CA ASP A 452 18.51 -29.29 19.10
C ASP A 452 19.32 -30.56 18.81
N GLU A 453 19.07 -31.65 19.57
CA GLU A 453 19.84 -32.90 19.48
C GLU A 453 19.82 -33.52 18.07
N ASN A 454 18.71 -33.44 17.36
CA ASN A 454 18.56 -33.96 15.99
C ASN A 454 19.38 -33.13 15.00
N VAL A 455 19.40 -31.81 15.15
CA VAL A 455 20.20 -30.91 14.32
C VAL A 455 21.69 -31.15 14.55
N VAL A 456 22.13 -31.28 15.81
CA VAL A 456 23.51 -31.56 16.18
C VAL A 456 23.95 -32.92 15.59
N ALA A 457 23.10 -33.96 15.72
CA ALA A 457 23.40 -35.29 15.18
C ALA A 457 23.50 -35.27 13.64
N TYR A 458 22.60 -34.53 12.96
CA TYR A 458 22.61 -34.40 11.50
C TYR A 458 23.87 -33.67 11.01
N LEU A 459 24.24 -32.55 11.59
CA LEU A 459 25.43 -31.78 11.22
C LEU A 459 26.72 -32.59 11.48
N GLY A 460 26.79 -33.29 12.60
CA GLY A 460 27.92 -34.16 12.90
C GLY A 460 28.09 -35.34 11.92
N SER A 461 26.99 -35.87 11.37
CA SER A 461 27.03 -36.89 10.33
C SER A 461 27.55 -36.37 8.98
N MET A 462 27.26 -35.09 8.65
CA MET A 462 27.77 -34.46 7.43
C MET A 462 29.28 -34.19 7.50
N GLU A 463 29.80 -33.71 8.65
CA GLU A 463 31.22 -33.46 8.84
C GLU A 463 32.06 -34.78 8.72
N THR A 464 31.50 -35.88 9.19
CA THR A 464 32.17 -37.21 9.03
C THR A 464 32.16 -37.67 7.58
N ALA A 465 31.05 -37.47 6.85
CA ALA A 465 30.93 -37.81 5.42
C ALA A 465 31.90 -36.99 4.54
N GLU A 466 32.04 -35.67 4.79
CA GLU A 466 33.01 -34.82 4.08
C GLU A 466 34.47 -35.23 4.39
N SER A 467 34.78 -35.56 5.64
CA SER A 467 36.12 -36.00 6.01
C SER A 467 36.50 -37.32 5.36
N ASP A 468 35.54 -38.23 5.18
CA ASP A 468 35.76 -39.51 4.51
C ASP A 468 35.99 -39.32 2.99
N LEU A 469 35.27 -38.41 2.34
CA LEU A 469 35.45 -38.07 0.92
C LEU A 469 36.80 -37.41 0.65
N VAL A 470 37.26 -36.51 1.50
CA VAL A 470 38.59 -35.88 1.39
C VAL A 470 39.71 -36.92 1.67
N GLY A 471 39.42 -37.88 2.54
CA GLY A 471 40.36 -39.01 2.82
C GLY A 471 40.51 -39.97 1.63
N GLU A 472 39.46 -40.25 0.87
CA GLU A 472 39.51 -41.08 -0.34
C GLU A 472 40.15 -40.38 -1.53
N GLU A 473 39.99 -39.07 -1.73
CA GLU A 473 40.71 -38.32 -2.77
C GLU A 473 42.24 -38.28 -2.50
N ALA A 474 42.64 -38.14 -1.25
CA ALA A 474 44.05 -38.13 -0.89
C ALA A 474 44.74 -39.49 -1.03
N SER A 475 43.99 -40.61 -1.07
CA SER A 475 44.53 -41.97 -1.23
C SER A 475 44.64 -42.42 -2.69
N ASN A 476 44.13 -41.63 -3.66
CA ASN A 476 44.14 -41.96 -5.09
C ASN A 476 45.16 -41.16 -5.92
N GLU A 477 46.21 -40.59 -5.31
CA GLU A 477 47.37 -40.13 -6.10
C GLU A 477 48.11 -41.34 -6.67
N PRO A 478 48.30 -41.45 -8.00
CA PRO A 478 49.04 -42.57 -8.60
C PRO A 478 50.47 -42.44 -8.18
N GLU A 479 51.03 -43.50 -7.54
CA GLU A 479 52.48 -43.67 -7.37
C GLU A 479 53.13 -43.63 -8.75
N ASP A 480 53.88 -42.59 -9.00
CA ASP A 480 54.70 -42.43 -10.20
C ASP A 480 55.92 -43.39 -10.07
N PHE A 481 55.86 -44.53 -10.74
CA PHE A 481 57.00 -45.43 -10.92
C PHE A 481 57.81 -44.87 -12.07
N SER A 482 58.92 -44.23 -11.74
CA SER A 482 60.09 -44.01 -12.61
C SER A 482 60.84 -45.23 -12.97
#